data_89527fd49db546ef37a69e8862ded390
#
_entry.id   89527fd49db546ef37a69e8862ded390
#
_cell.length_a   1.000
_cell.length_b   1.000
_cell.length_c   1.000
_cell.angle_alpha   90.00
_cell.angle_beta   90.00
_cell.angle_gamma   90.00
#
_symmetry.space_group_name_H-M   'P 1'
#
loop_
_entity.id
_entity.type
_entity.pdbx_description
1 polymer ?
#
loop_
_entity_poly.entity_id
_entity_poly.type
_entity_poly.pdbx_seq_one_letter_code
_entity_poly.pdbx_strand_id
1 'polypeptide(L)'
;MIEMKLWKKWLTTIVASLSLCIAPAAMASAASTAQILLYGAATMVLAKQQLLQMDNNNQKQMLANTQAKTGVVNNEAYSDRLENIQRNLVATGLIKRNYDVYANPSTDLNAFETIGGVISVNKGMLDALNDDELAFTLCHEMQHGEKRHAINGVLKSIGISTLVDVSLGGNADVLDILLGSVAVNYIDNEFVTMDQEKQADATGFNVFKNTAYNVGGAASSMQYVYEQYGELWQEGFKRI
;
A
#
# COMPACT_ATOMS: atom_id res chain seq x y z
N MET A 1 16.65 -15.87 11.81
CA MET A 1 15.77 -16.85 12.50
C MET A 1 15.41 -16.46 13.95
N ILE A 2 16.25 -15.71 14.66
CA ILE A 2 15.98 -15.22 16.04
C ILE A 2 15.06 -14.01 16.06
N GLU A 3 15.18 -13.08 15.12
CA GLU A 3 14.33 -11.88 15.05
C GLU A 3 12.87 -12.16 14.68
N MET A 4 12.62 -13.14 13.79
CA MET A 4 11.26 -13.58 13.48
C MET A 4 10.49 -14.15 14.69
N LYS A 5 11.21 -14.77 15.65
CA LYS A 5 10.62 -15.28 16.89
C LYS A 5 10.28 -14.17 17.89
N LEU A 6 11.06 -13.08 17.91
CA LEU A 6 10.79 -11.92 18.76
C LEU A 6 9.55 -11.16 18.27
N TRP A 7 9.42 -10.97 16.97
CA TRP A 7 8.28 -10.28 16.38
C TRP A 7 6.96 -11.02 16.60
N LYS A 8 6.96 -12.35 16.44
CA LYS A 8 5.81 -13.19 16.81
C LYS A 8 5.45 -13.09 18.30
N LYS A 9 6.44 -12.95 19.20
CA LYS A 9 6.17 -12.75 20.63
C LYS A 9 5.57 -11.39 20.95
N TRP A 10 5.98 -10.33 20.27
CA TRP A 10 5.39 -9.00 20.43
C TRP A 10 3.97 -8.92 19.88
N LEU A 11 3.72 -9.52 18.72
CA LEU A 11 2.38 -9.67 18.13
C LEU A 11 1.45 -10.47 19.05
N THR A 12 1.89 -11.61 19.57
CA THR A 12 1.10 -12.42 20.50
C THR A 12 0.84 -11.71 21.83
N THR A 13 1.74 -10.87 22.32
CA THR A 13 1.55 -10.11 23.56
C THR A 13 0.55 -8.97 23.40
N ILE A 14 0.57 -8.27 22.26
CA ILE A 14 -0.42 -7.22 21.94
C ILE A 14 -1.81 -7.84 21.68
N VAL A 15 -1.86 -8.94 20.96
CA VAL A 15 -3.11 -9.69 20.71
C VAL A 15 -3.66 -10.28 22.00
N ALA A 16 -2.82 -10.83 22.88
CA ALA A 16 -3.25 -11.37 24.16
C ALA A 16 -3.80 -10.32 25.12
N SER A 17 -3.25 -9.08 25.13
CA SER A 17 -3.77 -8.01 25.98
C SER A 17 -5.09 -7.40 25.45
N LEU A 18 -5.38 -7.52 24.15
CA LEU A 18 -6.64 -7.11 23.55
C LEU A 18 -7.73 -8.20 23.64
N SER A 19 -7.33 -9.47 23.61
CA SER A 19 -8.23 -10.61 23.79
C SER A 19 -8.86 -10.68 25.20
N LEU A 20 -8.27 -10.00 26.21
CA LEU A 20 -8.82 -9.97 27.56
C LEU A 20 -10.01 -8.99 27.73
N CYS A 21 -10.22 -8.07 26.78
CA CYS A 21 -11.33 -7.12 26.81
C CYS A 21 -12.55 -7.55 25.99
N ILE A 22 -12.41 -8.58 25.15
CA ILE A 22 -13.51 -9.09 24.33
C ILE A 22 -13.63 -10.59 24.66
N ALA A 23 -14.51 -10.93 25.60
CA ALA A 23 -14.77 -12.33 25.95
C ALA A 23 -15.08 -13.14 24.69
N PRO A 24 -14.32 -14.22 24.40
CA PRO A 24 -14.66 -15.06 23.27
C PRO A 24 -15.95 -15.79 23.58
N ALA A 25 -16.93 -15.42 22.90
CA ALA A 25 -18.10 -16.13 22.42
C ALA A 25 -18.30 -17.60 22.81
N ALA A 26 -18.76 -17.83 23.99
CA ALA A 26 -19.71 -18.90 24.23
C ALA A 26 -21.15 -18.42 23.90
N MET A 27 -21.31 -17.64 22.82
CA MET A 27 -22.61 -17.11 22.38
C MET A 27 -22.85 -17.40 20.90
N ALA A 28 -22.68 -18.64 20.52
CA ALA A 28 -23.07 -19.12 19.19
C ALA A 28 -24.60 -19.36 19.09
N SER A 29 -25.41 -18.46 19.64
CA SER A 29 -26.84 -18.47 19.33
C SER A 29 -27.38 -17.05 19.39
N ALA A 30 -27.61 -16.47 18.21
CA ALA A 30 -28.36 -15.25 17.99
C ALA A 30 -27.72 -13.96 18.57
N ALA A 31 -26.46 -13.66 18.23
CA ALA A 31 -26.00 -12.29 18.35
C ALA A 31 -26.93 -11.41 17.53
N SER A 32 -27.50 -10.37 18.14
CA SER A 32 -28.35 -9.44 17.41
C SER A 32 -27.54 -8.73 16.31
N THR A 33 -28.17 -8.35 15.20
CA THR A 33 -27.53 -7.58 14.14
C THR A 33 -26.74 -6.37 14.68
N ALA A 34 -27.25 -5.76 15.74
CA ALA A 34 -26.58 -4.65 16.42
C ALA A 34 -25.27 -5.06 17.10
N GLN A 35 -25.18 -6.23 17.69
CA GLN A 35 -23.94 -6.76 18.30
C GLN A 35 -22.90 -7.09 17.23
N ILE A 36 -23.31 -7.67 16.11
CA ILE A 36 -22.45 -7.97 14.96
C ILE A 36 -21.85 -6.66 14.40
N LEU A 37 -22.70 -5.64 14.19
CA LEU A 37 -22.27 -4.34 13.68
C LEU A 37 -21.32 -3.63 14.66
N LEU A 38 -21.59 -3.71 15.96
CA LEU A 38 -20.75 -3.10 16.98
C LEU A 38 -19.37 -3.78 17.05
N TYR A 39 -19.33 -5.09 16.99
CA TYR A 39 -18.09 -5.87 16.94
C TYR A 39 -17.28 -5.55 15.69
N GLY A 40 -17.91 -5.54 14.53
CA GLY A 40 -17.27 -5.18 13.27
C GLY A 40 -16.69 -3.75 13.29
N ALA A 41 -17.45 -2.78 13.83
CA ALA A 41 -16.97 -1.41 13.96
C ALA A 41 -15.75 -1.28 14.91
N ALA A 42 -15.78 -1.98 16.06
CA ALA A 42 -14.66 -2.00 16.99
C ALA A 42 -13.39 -2.61 16.36
N THR A 43 -13.55 -3.74 15.66
CA THR A 43 -12.45 -4.40 14.93
C THR A 43 -11.84 -3.48 13.88
N MET A 44 -12.66 -2.76 13.12
CA MET A 44 -12.18 -1.80 12.11
C MET A 44 -11.39 -0.63 12.72
N VAL A 45 -11.81 -0.12 13.88
CA VAL A 45 -11.09 0.94 14.59
C VAL A 45 -9.72 0.46 15.04
N LEU A 46 -9.64 -0.74 15.62
CA LEU A 46 -8.39 -1.33 16.09
C LEU A 46 -7.45 -1.64 14.92
N ALA A 47 -7.97 -2.24 13.84
CA ALA A 47 -7.20 -2.51 12.64
C ALA A 47 -6.62 -1.22 12.05
N LYS A 48 -7.42 -0.16 11.97
CA LYS A 48 -6.96 1.15 11.50
C LYS A 48 -5.83 1.71 12.36
N GLN A 49 -5.95 1.63 13.68
CA GLN A 49 -4.89 2.12 14.58
C GLN A 49 -3.59 1.34 14.38
N GLN A 50 -3.64 0.03 14.26
CA GLN A 50 -2.46 -0.81 14.05
C GLN A 50 -1.82 -0.55 12.69
N LEU A 51 -2.61 -0.44 11.62
CA LEU A 51 -2.10 -0.10 10.30
C LEU A 51 -1.42 1.28 10.29
N LEU A 52 -1.99 2.27 10.97
CA LEU A 52 -1.39 3.59 11.12
C LEU A 52 -0.08 3.55 11.92
N GLN A 53 0.02 2.70 12.94
CA GLN A 53 1.28 2.51 13.68
C GLN A 53 2.33 1.83 12.81
N MET A 54 1.97 0.82 12.04
CA MET A 54 2.89 0.17 11.09
C MET A 54 3.37 1.19 10.04
N ASP A 55 2.47 1.96 9.49
CA ASP A 55 2.75 2.97 8.48
C ASP A 55 3.69 4.08 8.97
N ASN A 56 3.54 4.51 10.22
CA ASN A 56 4.32 5.62 10.77
C ASN A 56 5.65 5.17 11.40
N ASN A 57 5.75 3.95 11.93
CA ASN A 57 6.85 3.55 12.81
C ASN A 57 7.69 2.40 12.29
N ASN A 58 7.21 1.64 11.29
CA ASN A 58 7.83 0.40 10.87
C ASN A 58 8.39 0.44 9.44
N GLN A 59 8.73 1.61 8.91
CA GLN A 59 9.20 1.81 7.53
C GLN A 59 10.34 0.82 7.16
N LYS A 60 11.36 0.69 7.99
CA LYS A 60 12.48 -0.23 7.73
C LYS A 60 12.06 -1.69 7.63
N GLN A 61 11.10 -2.10 8.47
CA GLN A 61 10.58 -3.46 8.42
C GLN A 61 9.72 -3.68 7.16
N MET A 62 8.92 -2.68 6.79
CA MET A 62 8.11 -2.73 5.56
C MET A 62 9.01 -2.77 4.31
N LEU A 63 10.08 -1.97 4.28
CA LEU A 63 11.08 -2.02 3.23
C LEU A 63 11.70 -3.43 3.11
N ALA A 64 12.18 -3.99 4.21
CA ALA A 64 12.78 -5.33 4.20
C ALA A 64 11.80 -6.41 3.72
N ASN A 65 10.54 -6.35 4.15
CA ASN A 65 9.51 -7.29 3.74
C ASN A 65 9.17 -7.15 2.25
N THR A 66 9.03 -5.91 1.77
CA THR A 66 8.73 -5.64 0.36
C THR A 66 9.88 -6.09 -0.54
N GLN A 67 11.12 -5.76 -0.18
CA GLN A 67 12.31 -6.19 -0.89
C GLN A 67 12.48 -7.72 -0.90
N ALA A 68 12.17 -8.40 0.20
CA ALA A 68 12.20 -9.86 0.27
C ALA A 68 11.20 -10.53 -0.69
N LYS A 69 10.07 -9.86 -0.95
CA LYS A 69 9.02 -10.36 -1.86
C LYS A 69 9.33 -10.05 -3.32
N THR A 70 9.74 -8.83 -3.63
CA THR A 70 9.91 -8.36 -5.01
C THR A 70 11.33 -8.56 -5.55
N GLY A 71 12.31 -8.75 -4.68
CA GLY A 71 13.71 -8.64 -5.02
C GLY A 71 14.20 -7.18 -5.09
N VAL A 72 15.51 -7.03 -5.25
CA VAL A 72 16.18 -5.72 -5.36
C VAL A 72 17.16 -5.78 -6.52
N VAL A 73 17.19 -4.75 -7.34
CA VAL A 73 18.22 -4.55 -8.36
C VAL A 73 19.34 -3.71 -7.77
N ASN A 74 20.51 -4.32 -7.58
CA ASN A 74 21.71 -3.64 -7.14
C ASN A 74 22.40 -2.96 -8.35
N ASN A 75 21.87 -1.80 -8.77
CA ASN A 75 22.41 -0.99 -9.85
C ASN A 75 22.49 0.47 -9.38
N GLU A 76 23.71 0.96 -9.23
CA GLU A 76 23.98 2.31 -8.72
C GLU A 76 23.31 3.39 -9.59
N ALA A 77 23.33 3.23 -10.92
CA ALA A 77 22.68 4.20 -11.82
C ALA A 77 21.16 4.31 -11.61
N TYR A 78 20.47 3.19 -11.28
CA TYR A 78 19.05 3.24 -10.95
C TYR A 78 18.83 3.88 -9.57
N SER A 79 19.64 3.54 -8.60
CA SER A 79 19.54 4.10 -7.25
C SER A 79 19.76 5.60 -7.25
N ASP A 80 20.82 6.07 -7.91
CA ASP A 80 21.15 7.49 -8.03
C ASP A 80 20.05 8.26 -8.77
N ARG A 81 19.51 7.67 -9.82
CA ARG A 81 18.41 8.26 -10.60
C ARG A 81 17.16 8.43 -9.76
N LEU A 82 16.73 7.37 -9.05
CA LEU A 82 15.56 7.39 -8.17
C LEU A 82 15.75 8.38 -7.02
N GLU A 83 16.93 8.38 -6.37
CA GLU A 83 17.24 9.30 -5.28
C GLU A 83 17.27 10.77 -5.75
N ASN A 84 17.82 11.04 -6.92
CA ASN A 84 17.85 12.39 -7.49
C ASN A 84 16.43 12.89 -7.79
N ILE A 85 15.59 12.08 -8.42
CA ILE A 85 14.21 12.43 -8.69
C ILE A 85 13.46 12.66 -7.37
N GLN A 86 13.53 11.73 -6.42
CA GLN A 86 12.90 11.85 -5.12
C GLN A 86 13.28 13.14 -4.39
N ARG A 87 14.57 13.48 -4.38
CA ARG A 87 15.09 14.71 -3.77
C ARG A 87 14.45 15.96 -4.38
N ASN A 88 14.32 16.00 -5.71
CA ASN A 88 13.69 17.12 -6.42
C ASN A 88 12.19 17.24 -6.10
N LEU A 89 11.49 16.11 -5.97
CA LEU A 89 10.08 16.10 -5.60
C LEU A 89 9.86 16.58 -4.16
N VAL A 90 10.67 16.11 -3.23
CA VAL A 90 10.61 16.52 -1.81
C VAL A 90 10.98 18.00 -1.64
N ALA A 91 11.90 18.53 -2.46
CA ALA A 91 12.30 19.94 -2.44
C ALA A 91 11.15 20.91 -2.75
N THR A 92 10.06 20.46 -3.38
CA THR A 92 8.84 21.27 -3.55
C THR A 92 8.17 21.65 -2.23
N GLY A 93 8.47 20.95 -1.13
CA GLY A 93 7.83 21.11 0.17
C GLY A 93 6.37 20.62 0.22
N LEU A 94 5.87 20.00 -0.85
CA LEU A 94 4.50 19.48 -0.94
C LEU A 94 4.40 18.00 -0.53
N ILE A 95 5.51 17.26 -0.56
CA ILE A 95 5.63 15.91 -0.03
C ILE A 95 5.97 16.01 1.46
N LYS A 96 5.18 15.39 2.32
CA LYS A 96 5.30 15.50 3.80
C LYS A 96 5.86 14.27 4.46
N ARG A 97 5.73 13.12 3.82
CA ARG A 97 6.22 11.84 4.33
C ARG A 97 7.62 11.55 3.82
N ASN A 98 8.34 10.72 4.58
CA ASN A 98 9.58 10.10 4.10
C ASN A 98 9.24 8.83 3.31
N TYR A 99 9.97 8.62 2.21
CA TYR A 99 9.81 7.44 1.37
C TYR A 99 11.14 6.73 1.19
N ASP A 100 11.10 5.40 1.25
CA ASP A 100 12.18 4.54 0.79
C ASP A 100 11.84 4.06 -0.63
N VAL A 101 12.59 4.52 -1.63
CA VAL A 101 12.38 4.20 -3.04
C VAL A 101 13.48 3.26 -3.52
N TYR A 102 13.13 2.18 -4.20
CA TYR A 102 14.11 1.24 -4.73
C TYR A 102 13.66 0.59 -6.05
N ALA A 103 14.63 0.02 -6.79
CA ALA A 103 14.38 -0.72 -8.02
C ALA A 103 14.20 -2.22 -7.73
N ASN A 104 13.15 -2.84 -8.28
CA ASN A 104 12.96 -4.28 -8.28
C ASN A 104 13.20 -4.89 -9.68
N PRO A 105 13.48 -6.21 -9.81
CA PRO A 105 13.89 -6.83 -11.07
C PRO A 105 12.77 -7.07 -12.09
N SER A 106 11.49 -6.80 -11.78
CA SER A 106 10.40 -6.99 -12.74
C SER A 106 10.60 -6.17 -14.01
N THR A 107 10.28 -6.74 -15.15
CA THR A 107 10.33 -6.08 -16.45
C THR A 107 9.02 -5.43 -16.85
N ASP A 108 7.97 -5.58 -16.05
CA ASP A 108 6.67 -4.93 -16.28
C ASP A 108 6.77 -3.41 -16.07
N LEU A 109 5.93 -2.66 -16.77
CA LEU A 109 5.80 -1.22 -16.59
C LEU A 109 4.93 -0.91 -15.38
N ASN A 110 5.50 -1.00 -14.20
CA ASN A 110 4.77 -0.75 -12.96
C ASN A 110 5.69 -0.13 -11.90
N ALA A 111 5.08 0.65 -11.03
CA ALA A 111 5.60 1.06 -9.73
C ALA A 111 4.44 0.98 -8.73
N PHE A 112 4.74 0.84 -7.45
CA PHE A 112 3.70 0.85 -6.42
C PHE A 112 4.22 1.36 -5.10
N GLU A 113 3.35 2.03 -4.36
CA GLU A 113 3.55 2.41 -2.96
C GLU A 113 2.88 1.40 -2.05
N THR A 114 3.49 1.11 -0.92
CA THR A 114 2.96 0.24 0.13
C THR A 114 3.03 0.92 1.49
N ILE A 115 2.33 0.33 2.48
CA ILE A 115 2.33 0.81 3.87
C ILE A 115 3.76 1.01 4.36
N GLY A 116 4.01 2.11 5.07
CA GLY A 116 5.32 2.49 5.58
C GLY A 116 6.07 3.47 4.69
N GLY A 117 5.46 3.92 3.59
CA GLY A 117 6.11 4.85 2.66
C GLY A 117 7.22 4.18 1.85
N VAL A 118 7.03 2.93 1.45
CA VAL A 118 7.96 2.20 0.60
C VAL A 118 7.44 2.21 -0.83
N ILE A 119 8.27 2.67 -1.77
CA ILE A 119 7.95 2.68 -3.21
C ILE A 119 8.89 1.73 -3.93
N SER A 120 8.33 0.77 -4.63
CA SER A 120 9.05 -0.17 -5.48
C SER A 120 8.83 0.18 -6.94
N VAL A 121 9.91 0.41 -7.68
CA VAL A 121 9.86 0.73 -9.10
C VAL A 121 10.42 -0.44 -9.89
N ASN A 122 9.65 -0.95 -10.83
CA ASN A 122 10.06 -2.04 -11.67
C ASN A 122 11.19 -1.61 -12.61
N LYS A 123 12.16 -2.50 -12.82
CA LYS A 123 13.25 -2.29 -13.77
C LYS A 123 12.73 -1.93 -15.17
N GLY A 124 11.64 -2.57 -15.61
CA GLY A 124 11.03 -2.28 -16.90
C GLY A 124 10.63 -0.82 -17.05
N MET A 125 10.10 -0.20 -16.01
CA MET A 125 9.75 1.23 -16.00
C MET A 125 10.99 2.13 -16.00
N LEU A 126 12.03 1.76 -15.24
CA LEU A 126 13.32 2.48 -15.23
C LEU A 126 14.03 2.46 -16.58
N ASP A 127 13.90 1.36 -17.32
CA ASP A 127 14.50 1.23 -18.66
C ASP A 127 13.71 1.98 -19.73
N ALA A 128 12.40 2.10 -19.58
CA ALA A 128 11.51 2.63 -20.60
C ALA A 128 11.26 4.13 -20.50
N LEU A 129 11.13 4.68 -19.28
CA LEU A 129 10.74 6.06 -19.05
C LEU A 129 11.97 6.99 -18.95
N ASN A 130 11.86 8.19 -19.47
CA ASN A 130 12.81 9.27 -19.19
C ASN A 130 12.58 9.88 -17.80
N ASP A 131 13.41 10.85 -17.37
CA ASP A 131 13.35 11.42 -16.02
C ASP A 131 12.07 12.23 -15.76
N ASP A 132 11.54 12.93 -16.77
CA ASP A 132 10.30 13.68 -16.63
C ASP A 132 9.10 12.74 -16.39
N GLU A 133 9.05 11.65 -17.12
CA GLU A 133 8.01 10.61 -17.01
C GLU A 133 8.11 9.85 -15.69
N LEU A 134 9.31 9.44 -15.31
CA LEU A 134 9.55 8.74 -14.05
C LEU A 134 9.28 9.64 -12.84
N ALA A 135 9.60 10.93 -12.93
CA ALA A 135 9.31 11.89 -11.88
C ALA A 135 7.79 12.05 -11.65
N PHE A 136 6.98 12.07 -12.71
CA PHE A 136 5.53 12.07 -12.56
C PHE A 136 5.03 10.76 -11.93
N THR A 137 5.55 9.62 -12.38
CA THR A 137 5.22 8.32 -11.79
C THR A 137 5.51 8.29 -10.29
N LEU A 138 6.70 8.76 -9.87
CA LEU A 138 7.03 8.85 -8.44
C LEU A 138 6.13 9.84 -7.69
N CYS A 139 5.74 10.97 -8.31
CA CYS A 139 4.75 11.87 -7.71
C CYS A 139 3.43 11.16 -7.45
N HIS A 140 2.95 10.38 -8.41
CA HIS A 140 1.71 9.60 -8.31
C HIS A 140 1.80 8.61 -7.14
N GLU A 141 2.86 7.78 -7.10
CA GLU A 141 3.06 6.81 -6.01
C GLU A 141 3.19 7.47 -4.63
N MET A 142 3.92 8.58 -4.54
CA MET A 142 4.00 9.35 -3.29
C MET A 142 2.65 9.87 -2.84
N GLN A 143 1.73 10.20 -3.77
CA GLN A 143 0.39 10.63 -3.37
C GLN A 143 -0.47 9.48 -2.85
N HIS A 144 -0.28 8.25 -3.32
CA HIS A 144 -0.91 7.10 -2.67
C HIS A 144 -0.49 7.01 -1.21
N GLY A 145 0.78 7.20 -0.91
CA GLY A 145 1.30 7.23 0.46
C GLY A 145 0.82 8.44 1.29
N GLU A 146 0.85 9.67 0.73
CA GLU A 146 0.33 10.88 1.40
C GLU A 146 -1.15 10.74 1.78
N LYS A 147 -1.96 10.09 0.94
CA LYS A 147 -3.40 9.83 1.15
C LYS A 147 -3.68 8.52 1.87
N ARG A 148 -2.65 7.69 2.10
CA ARG A 148 -2.77 6.38 2.75
C ARG A 148 -3.77 5.45 2.05
N HIS A 149 -3.72 5.43 0.72
CA HIS A 149 -4.63 4.62 -0.10
C HIS A 149 -4.47 3.14 0.22
N ALA A 150 -3.21 2.68 0.45
CA ALA A 150 -2.90 1.32 0.88
C ALA A 150 -3.67 0.92 2.16
N ILE A 151 -3.63 1.76 3.21
CA ILE A 151 -4.36 1.50 4.45
C ILE A 151 -5.87 1.39 4.20
N ASN A 152 -6.42 2.31 3.40
CA ASN A 152 -7.85 2.33 3.10
C ASN A 152 -8.29 1.06 2.33
N GLY A 153 -7.47 0.59 1.38
CA GLY A 153 -7.70 -0.65 0.64
C GLY A 153 -7.72 -1.86 1.56
N VAL A 154 -6.74 -1.97 2.43
CA VAL A 154 -6.67 -3.03 3.43
C VAL A 154 -7.89 -3.01 4.36
N LEU A 155 -8.26 -1.84 4.89
CA LEU A 155 -9.44 -1.70 5.76
C LEU A 155 -10.73 -2.14 5.05
N LYS A 156 -10.88 -1.83 3.76
CA LYS A 156 -12.03 -2.29 2.97
C LYS A 156 -12.06 -3.81 2.86
N SER A 157 -10.92 -4.43 2.60
CA SER A 157 -10.78 -5.89 2.54
C SER A 157 -11.12 -6.55 3.88
N ILE A 158 -10.63 -5.99 4.99
CA ILE A 158 -10.95 -6.40 6.36
C ILE A 158 -12.46 -6.35 6.62
N GLY A 159 -13.08 -5.22 6.29
CA GLY A 159 -14.52 -5.05 6.52
C GLY A 159 -15.35 -6.12 5.84
N ILE A 160 -15.00 -6.47 4.60
CA ILE A 160 -15.68 -7.52 3.83
C ILE A 160 -15.45 -8.90 4.49
N SER A 161 -14.21 -9.26 4.81
CA SER A 161 -13.88 -10.55 5.43
C SER A 161 -14.54 -10.71 6.79
N THR A 162 -14.51 -9.67 7.62
CA THR A 162 -15.16 -9.70 8.95
C THR A 162 -16.66 -9.91 8.85
N LEU A 163 -17.33 -9.25 7.90
CA LEU A 163 -18.77 -9.43 7.68
C LEU A 163 -19.11 -10.85 7.22
N VAL A 164 -18.28 -11.44 6.36
CA VAL A 164 -18.47 -12.83 5.91
C VAL A 164 -18.25 -13.81 7.05
N ASP A 165 -17.16 -13.70 7.80
CA ASP A 165 -16.84 -14.62 8.91
C ASP A 165 -17.90 -14.58 10.01
N VAL A 166 -18.35 -13.39 10.42
CA VAL A 166 -19.40 -13.26 11.45
C VAL A 166 -20.73 -13.82 10.94
N SER A 167 -21.07 -13.63 9.66
CA SER A 167 -22.31 -14.18 9.08
C SER A 167 -22.30 -15.71 8.97
N LEU A 168 -21.12 -16.32 8.87
CA LEU A 168 -20.94 -17.78 8.83
C LEU A 168 -20.72 -18.43 10.21
N GLY A 169 -20.73 -17.64 11.29
CA GLY A 169 -20.49 -18.13 12.66
C GLY A 169 -19.04 -18.51 12.94
N GLY A 170 -18.09 -17.99 12.16
CA GLY A 170 -16.67 -18.26 12.31
C GLY A 170 -16.05 -17.55 13.51
N ASN A 171 -15.10 -18.23 14.17
CA ASN A 171 -14.23 -17.69 15.22
C ASN A 171 -12.85 -17.34 14.66
N ALA A 172 -12.75 -16.95 13.39
CA ALA A 172 -11.48 -16.64 12.79
C ALA A 172 -10.86 -15.43 13.51
N ASP A 173 -9.61 -15.58 13.88
CA ASP A 173 -8.78 -14.48 14.38
C ASP A 173 -8.43 -13.57 13.20
N VAL A 174 -9.44 -12.80 12.77
CA VAL A 174 -9.43 -11.97 11.57
C VAL A 174 -8.22 -11.04 11.57
N LEU A 175 -7.80 -10.60 12.76
CA LEU A 175 -6.62 -9.75 12.91
C LEU A 175 -5.32 -10.48 12.57
N ASP A 176 -5.16 -11.74 12.94
CA ASP A 176 -3.96 -12.53 12.64
C ASP A 176 -3.88 -12.90 11.15
N ILE A 177 -5.02 -13.20 10.53
CA ILE A 177 -5.12 -13.40 9.08
C ILE A 177 -4.76 -12.12 8.33
N LEU A 178 -5.20 -10.98 8.85
CA LEU A 178 -4.99 -9.67 8.24
C LEU A 178 -3.55 -9.18 8.37
N LEU A 179 -2.96 -9.26 9.54
CA LEU A 179 -1.57 -8.85 9.74
C LEU A 179 -0.60 -9.77 9.00
N GLY A 180 -0.96 -11.06 8.84
CA GLY A 180 -0.22 -12.00 8.02
C GLY A 180 -0.36 -11.73 6.51
N SER A 181 -1.53 -11.32 6.05
CA SER A 181 -1.82 -11.07 4.64
C SER A 181 -1.41 -9.67 4.19
N VAL A 182 -1.57 -8.66 5.03
CA VAL A 182 -1.29 -7.24 4.73
C VAL A 182 0.19 -7.01 4.47
N ALA A 183 1.07 -7.64 5.25
CA ALA A 183 2.52 -7.50 5.03
C ALA A 183 2.99 -8.21 3.74
N VAL A 184 2.18 -9.09 3.15
CA VAL A 184 2.59 -9.99 2.06
C VAL A 184 1.80 -9.76 0.76
N ASN A 185 0.54 -9.33 0.80
CA ASN A 185 -0.36 -9.37 -0.37
C ASN A 185 -0.72 -8.00 -0.95
N TYR A 186 -0.28 -6.88 -0.35
CA TYR A 186 -0.62 -5.55 -0.83
C TYR A 186 0.15 -5.10 -2.08
N ILE A 187 1.00 -5.94 -2.63
CA ILE A 187 1.81 -5.66 -3.82
C ILE A 187 1.00 -5.74 -5.13
N ASP A 188 -0.18 -6.33 -5.09
CA ASP A 188 -1.07 -6.37 -6.23
C ASP A 188 -2.11 -5.24 -6.07
N ASN A 189 -2.10 -4.26 -6.96
CA ASN A 189 -2.96 -3.05 -7.01
C ASN A 189 -4.48 -3.31 -7.00
N GLU A 190 -4.94 -4.48 -6.56
CA GLU A 190 -6.36 -4.88 -6.56
C GLU A 190 -7.26 -4.06 -5.63
N PHE A 191 -6.67 -3.26 -4.73
CA PHE A 191 -7.44 -2.54 -3.70
C PHE A 191 -7.55 -1.04 -3.91
N VAL A 192 -6.88 -0.50 -4.92
CA VAL A 192 -6.96 0.93 -5.23
C VAL A 192 -8.19 1.17 -6.10
N THR A 193 -9.01 2.15 -5.71
CA THR A 193 -10.21 2.50 -6.48
C THR A 193 -9.89 3.55 -7.53
N MET A 194 -10.73 3.63 -8.59
CA MET A 194 -10.64 4.67 -9.61
C MET A 194 -10.59 6.09 -9.04
N ASP A 195 -11.32 6.35 -7.96
CA ASP A 195 -11.33 7.67 -7.33
C ASP A 195 -10.01 7.97 -6.63
N GLN A 196 -9.36 6.94 -6.07
CA GLN A 196 -8.03 7.06 -5.48
C GLN A 196 -6.97 7.27 -6.55
N GLU A 197 -7.05 6.58 -7.70
CA GLU A 197 -6.19 6.83 -8.84
C GLU A 197 -6.30 8.28 -9.34
N LYS A 198 -7.53 8.75 -9.61
CA LYS A 198 -7.78 10.14 -10.00
C LYS A 198 -7.28 11.15 -8.96
N GLN A 199 -7.38 10.81 -7.67
CA GLN A 199 -6.87 11.65 -6.60
C GLN A 199 -5.32 11.68 -6.63
N ALA A 200 -4.67 10.53 -6.82
CA ALA A 200 -3.21 10.44 -6.93
C ALA A 200 -2.71 11.20 -8.16
N ASP A 201 -3.37 11.04 -9.32
CA ASP A 201 -3.06 11.80 -10.53
C ASP A 201 -3.13 13.31 -10.31
N ALA A 202 -4.28 13.80 -9.82
CA ALA A 202 -4.50 15.23 -9.65
C ALA A 202 -3.57 15.86 -8.62
N THR A 203 -3.36 15.18 -7.48
CA THR A 203 -2.46 15.69 -6.42
C THR A 203 -1.00 15.48 -6.78
N GLY A 204 -0.64 14.41 -7.47
CA GLY A 204 0.69 14.16 -8.02
C GLY A 204 1.07 15.21 -9.05
N PHE A 205 0.18 15.52 -9.99
CA PHE A 205 0.40 16.59 -10.95
C PHE A 205 0.58 17.96 -10.26
N ASN A 206 -0.14 18.20 -9.17
CA ASN A 206 0.05 19.45 -8.41
C ASN A 206 1.45 19.55 -7.78
N VAL A 207 2.07 18.45 -7.35
CA VAL A 207 3.47 18.43 -6.91
C VAL A 207 4.40 18.60 -8.12
N PHE A 208 4.20 17.78 -9.15
CA PHE A 208 5.05 17.69 -10.33
C PHE A 208 5.23 19.02 -11.05
N LYS A 209 4.17 19.79 -11.26
CA LYS A 209 4.23 21.11 -11.91
C LYS A 209 5.05 22.17 -11.15
N ASN A 210 5.39 21.90 -9.87
CA ASN A 210 6.22 22.77 -9.03
C ASN A 210 7.70 22.32 -9.02
N THR A 211 8.05 21.35 -9.85
CA THR A 211 9.44 20.89 -10.06
C THR A 211 10.05 21.54 -11.28
N ALA A 212 11.33 21.26 -11.53
CA ALA A 212 12.02 21.66 -12.76
C ALA A 212 11.77 20.68 -13.93
N TYR A 213 11.06 19.58 -13.72
CA TYR A 213 10.75 18.60 -14.77
C TYR A 213 9.76 19.17 -15.79
N ASN A 214 9.82 18.65 -17.01
CA ASN A 214 8.89 19.02 -18.07
C ASN A 214 7.50 18.49 -17.75
N VAL A 215 6.52 19.38 -17.63
CA VAL A 215 5.13 19.01 -17.31
C VAL A 215 4.48 18.07 -18.33
N GLY A 216 5.00 18.04 -19.57
CA GLY A 216 4.58 17.07 -20.58
C GLY A 216 4.88 15.61 -20.21
N GLY A 217 5.87 15.39 -19.32
CA GLY A 217 6.20 14.06 -18.80
C GLY A 217 5.02 13.34 -18.12
N ALA A 218 4.11 14.11 -17.51
CA ALA A 218 2.89 13.53 -16.94
C ALA A 218 1.98 12.88 -18.01
N ALA A 219 1.77 13.59 -19.12
CA ALA A 219 0.93 13.06 -20.20
C ALA A 219 1.61 11.91 -20.95
N SER A 220 2.93 12.02 -21.22
CA SER A 220 3.66 10.99 -21.94
C SER A 220 3.83 9.70 -21.15
N SER A 221 4.06 9.77 -19.83
CA SER A 221 4.13 8.57 -18.98
C SER A 221 2.80 7.82 -18.96
N MET A 222 1.68 8.54 -18.77
CA MET A 222 0.34 7.95 -18.78
C MET A 222 0.00 7.36 -20.15
N GLN A 223 0.33 8.06 -21.24
CA GLN A 223 0.13 7.56 -22.58
C GLN A 223 0.94 6.29 -22.84
N TYR A 224 2.21 6.26 -22.42
CA TYR A 224 3.08 5.11 -22.60
C TYR A 224 2.53 3.87 -21.88
N VAL A 225 2.12 4.01 -20.62
CA VAL A 225 1.49 2.91 -19.86
C VAL A 225 0.18 2.47 -20.52
N TYR A 226 -0.65 3.42 -20.97
CA TYR A 226 -1.90 3.11 -21.66
C TYR A 226 -1.69 2.34 -22.98
N GLU A 227 -0.70 2.71 -23.79
CA GLU A 227 -0.38 2.03 -25.04
C GLU A 227 0.09 0.58 -24.83
N GLN A 228 0.76 0.30 -23.71
CA GLN A 228 1.23 -1.05 -23.39
C GLN A 228 0.14 -1.93 -22.76
N TYR A 229 -0.75 -1.35 -21.97
CA TYR A 229 -1.72 -2.11 -21.15
C TYR A 229 -3.18 -1.68 -21.36
N GLY A 230 -3.46 -0.74 -22.25
CA GLY A 230 -4.77 -0.10 -22.38
C GLY A 230 -5.94 -1.07 -22.63
N GLU A 231 -5.71 -2.17 -23.33
CA GLU A 231 -6.74 -3.21 -23.53
C GLU A 231 -7.02 -3.96 -22.21
N LEU A 232 -5.99 -4.28 -21.44
CA LEU A 232 -6.12 -4.95 -20.13
C LEU A 232 -6.81 -4.05 -19.10
N TRP A 233 -6.51 -2.76 -19.13
CA TRP A 233 -7.19 -1.76 -18.30
C TRP A 233 -8.67 -1.65 -18.64
N GLN A 234 -9.03 -1.60 -19.91
CA GLN A 234 -10.44 -1.55 -20.34
C GLN A 234 -11.21 -2.81 -19.95
N GLU A 235 -10.59 -3.99 -19.97
CA GLU A 235 -11.24 -5.23 -19.53
C GLU A 235 -11.42 -5.27 -18.00
N GLY A 236 -10.45 -4.76 -17.22
CA GLY A 236 -10.57 -4.62 -15.77
C GLY A 236 -11.73 -3.71 -15.36
N PHE A 237 -11.92 -2.58 -16.05
CA PHE A 237 -13.03 -1.66 -15.81
C PHE A 237 -14.41 -2.18 -16.23
N LYS A 238 -14.49 -3.12 -17.17
CA LYS A 238 -15.77 -3.73 -17.55
C LYS A 238 -16.28 -4.76 -16.55
N ARG A 239 -15.45 -5.18 -15.59
CA ARG A 239 -15.80 -6.20 -14.58
C ARG A 239 -16.20 -5.62 -13.21
N ILE A 240 -16.18 -4.29 -13.05
CA ILE A 240 -16.66 -3.55 -11.89
C ILE A 240 -17.95 -2.80 -12.25
#